data_8c8d354f61bd21dd1ee6bdae51342879
#
_entry.id   8c8d354f61bd21dd1ee6bdae51342879
#
_cell.length_a   1.000
_cell.length_b   1.000
_cell.length_c   1.000
_cell.angle_alpha   90.00
_cell.angle_beta   90.00
_cell.angle_gamma   90.00
#
_symmetry.space_group_name_H-M   'P 1'
#
loop_
_entity.id
_entity.type
_entity.pdbx_description
1 polymer ?
#
loop_
_entity_poly.entity_id
_entity_poly.type
_entity_poly.pdbx_seq_one_letter_code
_entity_poly.pdbx_strand_id
1 'polypeptide(L)'
;MKRQFLIIVLLLPLLITCKKQERFTSETDDNPPGQVILVEYKPLFGGARFFYTLPNDEDLLGVEAVYTNKDKQTFKFMSSYFVDSLDVYGFASIEEHTVELFAVDRSGNRSEPLVVPVVPLEPAYAKVAGTIEAKPGFSSYFLTWNNELQQNITVYVDYEFQDKGTTRNLTTVFSSNQLIDKRFINDLYLGPTDKVKVKVRVGDIYGNISESIDKGEFTLFEDKQIPKQNWILPNPNDTIGGVPMAFGNGLEGRSTKVIDGIIDRGDNLNFMHTQARGRTGKASDGNMPWNFIIDLGAKYEISRIVTVQRHSGGLANVSRGQYYQSENVGMYNIYIWDETLNEWEKVMQHKIPVPVGLTELEFVKMGEAGDMAYMYPDNPAYTKPTRWFRYEAVKSFNGNYTLDDANCLSEITLYGR
;
A
#
# COMPACT_ATOMS: atom_id res chain seq x y z
N MET A 1 -21.12 59.72 -57.50
CA MET A 1 -20.97 60.46 -56.24
C MET A 1 -21.21 59.53 -55.07
N LYS A 2 -20.19 59.00 -54.51
CA LYS A 2 -20.24 58.10 -53.28
C LYS A 2 -19.54 58.81 -52.15
N ARG A 3 -20.27 59.19 -51.11
CA ARG A 3 -19.77 59.78 -49.87
C ARG A 3 -19.23 58.64 -49.02
N GLN A 4 -17.93 58.67 -48.76
CA GLN A 4 -17.28 57.84 -47.75
C GLN A 4 -17.46 58.52 -46.40
N PHE A 5 -18.09 57.82 -45.46
CA PHE A 5 -18.13 58.20 -44.03
C PHE A 5 -16.88 57.65 -43.36
N LEU A 6 -16.06 58.60 -42.94
CA LEU A 6 -14.85 58.31 -42.13
C LEU A 6 -15.27 58.21 -40.66
N ILE A 7 -15.34 57.04 -40.11
CA ILE A 7 -15.56 56.82 -38.67
C ILE A 7 -14.21 56.91 -37.96
N ILE A 8 -13.98 58.04 -37.28
CA ILE A 8 -12.85 58.19 -36.37
C ILE A 8 -13.24 57.52 -35.05
N VAL A 9 -12.66 56.33 -34.81
CA VAL A 9 -12.74 55.67 -33.51
C VAL A 9 -11.71 56.31 -32.60
N LEU A 10 -12.20 57.09 -31.64
CA LEU A 10 -11.40 57.71 -30.59
C LEU A 10 -11.00 56.62 -29.59
N LEU A 11 -9.77 56.11 -29.70
CA LEU A 11 -9.19 55.19 -28.74
C LEU A 11 -8.83 55.99 -27.49
N LEU A 12 -9.65 55.91 -26.47
CA LEU A 12 -9.33 56.43 -25.13
C LEU A 12 -8.41 55.40 -24.47
N PRO A 13 -7.17 55.74 -24.09
CA PRO A 13 -6.36 54.82 -23.31
C PRO A 13 -6.92 54.80 -21.90
N LEU A 14 -7.54 53.66 -21.55
CA LEU A 14 -7.82 53.30 -20.17
C LEU A 14 -6.46 53.10 -19.46
N LEU A 15 -5.94 54.14 -18.88
CA LEU A 15 -4.89 54.07 -17.88
C LEU A 15 -5.49 53.36 -16.67
N ILE A 16 -5.39 52.05 -16.68
CA ILE A 16 -5.57 51.24 -15.47
C ILE A 16 -4.35 51.60 -14.60
N THR A 17 -4.52 52.60 -13.76
CA THR A 17 -3.62 52.83 -12.65
C THR A 17 -3.76 51.62 -11.74
N CYS A 18 -2.90 50.59 -11.91
CA CYS A 18 -2.59 49.67 -10.82
C CYS A 18 -2.14 50.57 -9.65
N LYS A 19 -3.04 50.87 -8.74
CA LYS A 19 -2.64 51.33 -7.41
C LYS A 19 -1.77 50.18 -6.90
N LYS A 20 -0.46 50.42 -6.85
CA LYS A 20 0.47 49.64 -6.06
C LYS A 20 -0.19 49.59 -4.68
N GLN A 21 -0.71 48.45 -4.31
CA GLN A 21 -1.17 48.24 -2.96
C GLN A 21 0.10 48.49 -2.12
N GLU A 22 0.12 49.62 -1.45
CA GLU A 22 1.17 49.88 -0.48
C GLU A 22 1.09 48.69 0.49
N ARG A 23 2.01 47.76 0.36
CA ARG A 23 2.27 46.84 1.45
C ARG A 23 2.45 47.76 2.64
N PHE A 24 1.64 47.59 3.66
CA PHE A 24 1.92 48.20 4.95
C PHE A 24 3.33 47.74 5.31
N THR A 25 4.29 48.57 4.97
CA THR A 25 5.61 48.53 5.58
C THR A 25 5.34 49.03 6.98
N SER A 26 5.15 48.13 7.94
CA SER A 26 5.35 48.48 9.32
C SER A 26 6.68 49.20 9.37
N GLU A 27 6.72 50.37 9.98
CA GLU A 27 7.99 51.03 10.24
C GLU A 27 8.86 50.00 10.94
N THR A 28 9.96 49.63 10.32
CA THR A 28 10.94 48.73 10.95
C THR A 28 11.61 49.52 12.04
N ASP A 29 11.61 48.98 13.22
CA ASP A 29 12.36 49.53 14.34
C ASP A 29 13.46 48.58 14.82
N ASP A 30 14.29 49.04 15.70
CA ASP A 30 15.38 48.26 16.31
C ASP A 30 15.08 47.89 17.79
N ASN A 31 13.81 48.02 18.23
CA ASN A 31 13.42 47.76 19.61
C ASN A 31 12.94 46.35 19.77
N PRO A 32 13.68 45.47 20.47
CA PRO A 32 13.20 44.08 20.70
C PRO A 32 11.94 44.06 21.58
N PRO A 33 11.01 43.12 21.33
CA PRO A 33 9.87 42.92 22.20
C PRO A 33 10.27 42.46 23.61
N GLY A 34 9.34 42.57 24.55
CA GLY A 34 9.52 42.02 25.90
C GLY A 34 9.64 40.50 25.90
N GLN A 35 10.24 39.95 26.95
CA GLN A 35 10.37 38.50 27.11
C GLN A 35 9.00 37.81 27.27
N VAL A 36 8.88 36.61 26.73
CA VAL A 36 7.73 35.69 26.94
C VAL A 36 7.66 35.23 28.39
N ILE A 37 6.48 35.11 28.96
CA ILE A 37 6.28 34.57 30.30
C ILE A 37 5.66 33.18 30.18
N LEU A 38 6.36 32.13 30.64
CA LEU A 38 5.86 30.77 30.66
C LEU A 38 4.73 30.62 31.69
N VAL A 39 3.60 30.05 31.28
CA VAL A 39 2.52 29.64 32.16
C VAL A 39 2.73 28.19 32.60
N GLU A 40 2.84 27.29 31.63
CA GLU A 40 3.14 25.88 31.84
C GLU A 40 3.68 25.26 30.53
N TYR A 41 4.24 24.06 30.61
CA TYR A 41 4.38 23.21 29.43
C TYR A 41 3.70 21.86 29.67
N LYS A 42 3.25 21.21 28.57
CA LYS A 42 2.72 19.86 28.59
C LYS A 42 3.59 18.96 27.71
N PRO A 43 4.09 17.82 28.23
CA PRO A 43 4.85 16.89 27.42
C PRO A 43 3.95 16.26 26.36
N LEU A 44 4.50 16.16 25.14
CA LEU A 44 3.93 15.45 23.99
C LEU A 44 4.84 14.29 23.62
N PHE A 45 4.34 13.35 22.81
CA PHE A 45 5.16 12.26 22.28
C PHE A 45 6.21 12.79 21.30
N GLY A 46 7.47 12.78 21.73
CA GLY A 46 8.59 13.37 21.00
C GLY A 46 8.52 14.89 20.89
N GLY A 47 7.81 15.56 21.81
CA GLY A 47 7.59 17.00 21.79
C GLY A 47 7.15 17.59 23.11
N ALA A 48 6.84 18.90 23.07
CA ALA A 48 6.25 19.65 24.16
C ALA A 48 5.34 20.75 23.63
N ARG A 49 4.25 21.03 24.33
CA ARG A 49 3.40 22.21 24.11
C ARG A 49 3.65 23.22 25.20
N PHE A 50 4.04 24.41 24.82
CA PHE A 50 4.26 25.55 25.72
C PHE A 50 3.01 26.42 25.73
N PHE A 51 2.57 26.82 26.93
CA PHE A 51 1.57 27.86 27.14
C PHE A 51 2.24 29.06 27.76
N TYR A 52 1.98 30.24 27.24
CA TYR A 52 2.68 31.46 27.64
C TYR A 52 1.78 32.69 27.57
N THR A 53 2.20 33.75 28.23
CA THR A 53 1.64 35.09 28.05
C THR A 53 2.55 35.89 27.15
N LEU A 54 1.97 36.53 26.14
CA LEU A 54 2.67 37.41 25.22
C LEU A 54 3.04 38.74 25.90
N PRO A 55 4.20 39.33 25.55
CA PRO A 55 4.50 40.70 25.96
C PRO A 55 3.55 41.70 25.31
N ASN A 56 3.37 42.83 25.93
CA ASN A 56 2.63 43.95 25.36
C ASN A 56 3.50 44.70 24.38
N ASP A 57 3.36 44.40 23.10
CA ASP A 57 4.12 44.95 22.01
C ASP A 57 3.19 45.13 20.79
N GLU A 58 3.19 46.34 20.17
CA GLU A 58 2.21 46.70 19.13
C GLU A 58 2.48 46.03 17.80
N ASP A 59 3.74 45.70 17.52
CA ASP A 59 4.13 45.04 16.26
C ASP A 59 4.56 43.59 16.42
N LEU A 60 4.22 42.98 17.55
CA LEU A 60 4.49 41.54 17.81
C LEU A 60 4.04 40.64 16.65
N LEU A 61 4.93 39.80 16.17
CA LEU A 61 4.65 38.80 15.13
C LEU A 61 4.21 37.45 15.75
N GLY A 62 4.91 37.04 16.81
CA GLY A 62 4.61 35.78 17.48
C GLY A 62 5.72 35.31 18.42
N VAL A 63 5.70 34.02 18.72
CA VAL A 63 6.71 33.36 19.56
C VAL A 63 7.45 32.32 18.75
N GLU A 64 8.77 32.40 18.72
CA GLU A 64 9.67 31.41 18.13
C GLU A 64 10.24 30.51 19.25
N ALA A 65 10.17 29.22 19.08
CA ALA A 65 10.88 28.24 19.91
C ALA A 65 12.08 27.71 19.15
N VAL A 66 13.22 27.65 19.81
CA VAL A 66 14.47 27.15 19.24
C VAL A 66 15.04 26.09 20.17
N TYR A 67 15.39 24.93 19.59
CA TYR A 67 16.24 23.98 20.31
C TYR A 67 17.26 23.34 19.38
N THR A 68 18.34 22.87 19.95
CA THR A 68 19.41 22.19 19.21
C THR A 68 19.54 20.76 19.74
N ASN A 69 19.46 19.78 18.83
CA ASN A 69 19.59 18.38 19.21
C ASN A 69 21.08 17.99 19.44
N LYS A 70 21.31 16.73 19.84
CA LYS A 70 22.66 16.19 20.10
C LYS A 70 23.56 16.21 18.85
N ASP A 71 22.97 16.14 17.66
CA ASP A 71 23.68 16.19 16.37
C ASP A 71 23.96 17.62 15.89
N LYS A 72 23.73 18.62 16.73
CA LYS A 72 23.90 20.05 16.45
C LYS A 72 22.96 20.59 15.36
N GLN A 73 21.85 19.91 15.11
CA GLN A 73 20.80 20.43 14.26
C GLN A 73 19.88 21.34 15.07
N THR A 74 19.63 22.53 14.56
CA THR A 74 18.75 23.50 15.18
C THR A 74 17.36 23.46 14.54
N PHE A 75 16.36 23.30 15.37
CA PHE A 75 14.97 23.31 14.99
C PHE A 75 14.31 24.60 15.47
N LYS A 76 13.42 25.13 14.63
CA LYS A 76 12.68 26.35 14.89
C LYS A 76 11.21 26.12 14.64
N PHE A 77 10.39 26.50 15.60
CA PHE A 77 8.94 26.46 15.52
C PHE A 77 8.41 27.85 15.83
N MET A 78 7.35 28.25 15.18
CA MET A 78 6.78 29.58 15.35
C MET A 78 5.27 29.52 15.48
N SER A 79 4.74 30.27 16.41
CA SER A 79 3.32 30.54 16.56
C SER A 79 3.02 32.01 16.32
N SER A 80 1.82 32.29 15.85
CA SER A 80 1.33 33.65 15.65
C SER A 80 0.99 34.33 17.00
N TYR A 81 1.05 35.65 17.03
CA TYR A 81 0.61 36.45 18.18
C TYR A 81 -0.89 36.30 18.53
N PHE A 82 -1.69 35.63 17.69
CA PHE A 82 -3.08 35.32 17.96
C PHE A 82 -3.30 34.12 18.89
N VAL A 83 -2.25 33.37 19.19
CA VAL A 83 -2.32 32.16 20.02
C VAL A 83 -1.32 32.26 21.16
N ASP A 84 -1.69 31.67 22.28
CA ASP A 84 -0.93 31.65 23.53
C ASP A 84 -0.21 30.32 23.78
N SER A 85 -0.04 29.54 22.71
CA SER A 85 0.62 28.23 22.79
C SER A 85 1.44 27.91 21.54
N LEU A 86 2.47 27.07 21.73
CA LEU A 86 3.38 26.60 20.67
C LEU A 86 3.77 25.16 20.90
N ASP A 87 3.60 24.34 19.86
CA ASP A 87 4.06 22.95 19.85
C ASP A 87 5.48 22.87 19.25
N VAL A 88 6.34 22.16 19.95
CA VAL A 88 7.71 21.85 19.53
C VAL A 88 7.85 20.33 19.46
N TYR A 89 8.39 19.82 18.36
CA TYR A 89 8.59 18.39 18.13
C TYR A 89 10.02 18.07 17.71
N GLY A 90 10.35 16.79 17.61
CA GLY A 90 11.62 16.29 17.13
C GLY A 90 12.62 15.95 18.24
N PHE A 91 12.16 15.83 19.49
CA PHE A 91 13.00 15.32 20.57
C PHE A 91 13.24 13.81 20.40
N ALA A 92 14.51 13.43 20.44
CA ALA A 92 14.93 12.06 20.16
C ALA A 92 14.72 11.09 21.32
N SER A 93 14.55 11.58 22.54
CA SER A 93 14.50 10.76 23.76
C SER A 93 13.62 11.39 24.83
N ILE A 94 13.37 10.64 25.89
CA ILE A 94 12.68 11.09 27.10
C ILE A 94 13.59 11.84 28.08
N GLU A 95 14.83 12.12 27.70
CA GLU A 95 15.74 12.91 28.49
C GLU A 95 15.30 14.38 28.51
N GLU A 96 15.85 15.14 29.46
CA GLU A 96 15.64 16.58 29.51
C GLU A 96 16.28 17.28 28.30
N HIS A 97 15.51 18.13 27.63
CA HIS A 97 15.93 18.99 26.56
C HIS A 97 15.73 20.44 26.95
N THR A 98 16.55 21.32 26.41
CA THR A 98 16.44 22.77 26.63
C THR A 98 15.85 23.43 25.40
N VAL A 99 14.77 24.20 25.59
CA VAL A 99 14.11 24.99 24.54
C VAL A 99 14.20 26.46 24.93
N GLU A 100 14.57 27.30 23.97
CA GLU A 100 14.58 28.74 24.10
C GLU A 100 13.35 29.32 23.39
N LEU A 101 12.56 30.11 24.12
CA LEU A 101 11.42 30.84 23.58
C LEU A 101 11.76 32.31 23.43
N PHE A 102 11.46 32.84 22.26
CA PHE A 102 11.67 34.27 21.92
C PHE A 102 10.34 34.88 21.48
N ALA A 103 9.97 36.03 21.99
CA ALA A 103 9.04 36.91 21.31
C ALA A 103 9.74 37.51 20.08
N VAL A 104 9.03 37.56 18.96
CA VAL A 104 9.56 38.10 17.70
C VAL A 104 8.60 39.14 17.16
N ASP A 105 9.08 40.30 16.80
CA ASP A 105 8.30 41.37 16.17
C ASP A 105 8.29 41.31 14.64
N ARG A 106 7.57 42.20 14.01
CA ARG A 106 7.47 42.27 12.54
C ARG A 106 8.74 42.83 11.89
N SER A 107 9.58 43.48 12.66
CA SER A 107 10.90 43.98 12.24
C SER A 107 11.96 42.90 12.25
N GLY A 108 11.68 41.76 12.92
CA GLY A 108 12.57 40.61 13.05
C GLY A 108 13.45 40.66 14.29
N ASN A 109 13.22 41.64 15.20
CA ASN A 109 13.91 41.67 16.48
C ASN A 109 13.40 40.56 17.38
N ARG A 110 14.26 40.06 18.24
CA ARG A 110 13.96 39.00 19.22
C ARG A 110 14.14 39.50 20.63
N SER A 111 13.26 39.09 21.51
CA SER A 111 13.42 39.30 22.94
C SER A 111 14.65 38.55 23.49
N GLU A 112 14.97 38.80 24.75
CA GLU A 112 15.81 37.90 25.52
C GLU A 112 15.17 36.52 25.57
N PRO A 113 15.96 35.40 25.51
CA PRO A 113 15.44 34.07 25.53
C PRO A 113 14.83 33.70 26.89
N LEU A 114 13.64 33.07 26.86
CA LEU A 114 13.15 32.33 27.99
C LEU A 114 13.58 30.86 27.85
N VAL A 115 14.48 30.42 28.70
CA VAL A 115 15.06 29.07 28.67
C VAL A 115 14.17 28.12 29.50
N VAL A 116 13.65 27.10 28.84
CA VAL A 116 12.73 26.14 29.45
C VAL A 116 13.28 24.71 29.32
N PRO A 117 13.59 24.03 30.45
CA PRO A 117 13.86 22.58 30.43
C PRO A 117 12.56 21.79 30.24
N VAL A 118 12.57 20.80 29.37
CA VAL A 118 11.40 19.96 29.07
C VAL A 118 11.77 18.47 29.02
N VAL A 119 10.88 17.63 29.49
CA VAL A 119 10.99 16.18 29.40
C VAL A 119 9.81 15.68 28.55
N PRO A 120 10.02 15.24 27.32
CA PRO A 120 8.95 14.77 26.46
C PRO A 120 8.50 13.36 26.81
N LEU A 121 7.36 12.94 26.25
CA LEU A 121 6.96 11.53 26.22
C LEU A 121 7.75 10.79 25.14
N GLU A 122 7.83 9.48 25.24
CA GLU A 122 8.55 8.62 24.31
C GLU A 122 8.09 8.87 22.85
N PRO A 123 9.02 9.18 21.92
CA PRO A 123 8.66 9.50 20.54
C PRO A 123 8.11 8.29 19.80
N ALA A 124 7.22 8.52 18.83
CA ALA A 124 6.52 7.46 18.09
C ALA A 124 7.48 6.47 17.43
N TYR A 125 8.56 6.94 16.82
CA TYR A 125 9.52 6.07 16.15
C TYR A 125 10.16 5.06 17.10
N ALA A 126 10.46 5.44 18.33
CA ALA A 126 11.04 4.57 19.35
C ALA A 126 9.99 3.54 19.84
N LYS A 127 8.77 3.98 20.12
CA LYS A 127 7.66 3.06 20.46
C LYS A 127 7.43 2.03 19.37
N VAL A 128 7.31 2.45 18.10
CA VAL A 128 7.07 1.57 16.97
C VAL A 128 8.21 0.56 16.79
N ALA A 129 9.47 0.97 16.94
CA ALA A 129 10.62 0.08 16.82
C ALA A 129 10.52 -1.14 17.76
N GLY A 130 9.98 -0.96 18.96
CA GLY A 130 9.72 -2.03 19.93
C GLY A 130 8.60 -2.98 19.51
N THR A 131 7.66 -2.56 18.66
CA THR A 131 6.50 -3.36 18.26
C THR A 131 6.71 -4.16 16.97
N ILE A 132 7.81 -3.91 16.24
CA ILE A 132 8.05 -4.61 14.96
C ILE A 132 8.29 -6.09 15.21
N GLU A 133 7.52 -6.92 14.53
CA GLU A 133 7.74 -8.35 14.40
C GLU A 133 8.11 -8.70 12.96
N ALA A 134 9.01 -9.66 12.78
CA ALA A 134 9.34 -10.21 11.47
C ALA A 134 9.05 -11.71 11.46
N LYS A 135 8.40 -12.20 10.40
CA LYS A 135 8.02 -13.60 10.26
C LYS A 135 8.32 -14.11 8.85
N PRO A 136 8.73 -15.39 8.70
CA PRO A 136 8.93 -15.98 7.38
C PRO A 136 7.61 -16.12 6.62
N GLY A 137 7.71 -16.03 5.30
CA GLY A 137 6.64 -16.27 4.35
C GLY A 137 7.14 -17.14 3.18
N PHE A 138 6.35 -17.25 2.15
CA PHE A 138 6.66 -18.02 0.96
C PHE A 138 7.60 -17.23 0.04
N SER A 139 8.84 -17.70 -0.14
CA SER A 139 9.92 -16.95 -0.81
C SER A 139 9.97 -15.48 -0.42
N SER A 140 9.59 -15.19 0.81
CA SER A 140 9.41 -13.85 1.35
C SER A 140 9.52 -13.86 2.87
N TYR A 141 9.59 -12.68 3.45
CA TYR A 141 9.24 -12.48 4.85
C TYR A 141 8.41 -11.21 4.98
N PHE A 142 7.69 -11.08 6.06
CA PHE A 142 6.88 -9.90 6.31
C PHE A 142 7.15 -9.32 7.69
N LEU A 143 6.93 -8.02 7.79
CA LEU A 143 6.99 -7.29 9.03
C LEU A 143 5.62 -6.75 9.38
N THR A 144 5.31 -6.74 10.66
CA THR A 144 4.12 -6.08 11.21
C THR A 144 4.55 -5.15 12.32
N TRP A 145 3.84 -4.05 12.48
CA TRP A 145 4.05 -3.11 13.60
C TRP A 145 2.76 -2.40 13.99
N ASN A 146 2.79 -1.85 15.20
CA ASN A 146 1.73 -1.02 15.74
C ASN A 146 2.24 0.42 15.92
N ASN A 147 1.57 1.37 15.30
CA ASN A 147 1.84 2.81 15.40
C ASN A 147 0.64 3.51 16.05
N GLU A 148 0.46 3.30 17.35
CA GLU A 148 -0.69 3.83 18.14
C GLU A 148 -0.87 5.34 17.99
N LEU A 149 0.22 6.05 17.79
CA LEU A 149 0.21 7.51 17.66
C LEU A 149 -0.10 7.98 16.23
N GLN A 150 -0.13 7.07 15.26
CA GLN A 150 -0.37 7.34 13.83
C GLN A 150 0.51 8.49 13.28
N GLN A 151 1.69 8.67 13.85
CA GLN A 151 2.68 9.63 13.35
C GLN A 151 3.40 9.08 12.14
N ASN A 152 3.89 9.96 11.28
CA ASN A 152 4.70 9.55 10.13
C ASN A 152 6.02 8.95 10.59
N ILE A 153 6.23 7.69 10.26
CA ILE A 153 7.47 6.96 10.55
C ILE A 153 8.05 6.38 9.27
N THR A 154 9.34 6.13 9.31
CA THR A 154 10.09 5.43 8.25
C THR A 154 10.75 4.20 8.85
N VAL A 155 10.37 3.01 8.37
CA VAL A 155 10.95 1.73 8.79
C VAL A 155 12.01 1.31 7.78
N TYR A 156 13.26 1.23 8.22
CA TYR A 156 14.40 0.72 7.47
C TYR A 156 14.57 -0.76 7.82
N VAL A 157 14.55 -1.61 6.82
CA VAL A 157 14.71 -3.06 6.97
C VAL A 157 15.99 -3.46 6.29
N ASP A 158 17.01 -3.73 7.10
CA ASP A 158 18.31 -4.21 6.64
C ASP A 158 18.30 -5.74 6.69
N TYR A 159 18.62 -6.41 5.58
CA TYR A 159 18.62 -7.86 5.53
C TYR A 159 19.78 -8.43 4.73
N GLU A 160 20.26 -9.58 5.23
CA GLU A 160 21.39 -10.30 4.67
C GLU A 160 20.98 -11.74 4.35
N PHE A 161 21.40 -12.23 3.20
CA PHE A 161 21.21 -13.62 2.78
C PHE A 161 22.30 -14.08 1.80
N GLN A 162 22.39 -15.39 1.57
CA GLN A 162 23.29 -15.97 0.57
C GLN A 162 22.54 -16.12 -0.76
N ASP A 163 23.11 -15.59 -1.83
CA ASP A 163 22.64 -15.75 -3.20
C ASP A 163 23.76 -16.44 -4.02
N LYS A 164 23.58 -17.73 -4.30
CA LYS A 164 24.56 -18.54 -5.05
C LYS A 164 26.00 -18.42 -4.52
N GLY A 165 26.15 -18.44 -3.22
CA GLY A 165 27.45 -18.35 -2.55
C GLY A 165 27.98 -16.92 -2.38
N THR A 166 27.20 -15.91 -2.72
CA THR A 166 27.54 -14.50 -2.49
C THR A 166 26.65 -13.93 -1.41
N THR A 167 27.23 -13.28 -0.41
CA THR A 167 26.47 -12.55 0.61
C THR A 167 25.86 -11.28 0.00
N ARG A 168 24.55 -11.16 0.10
CA ARG A 168 23.78 -9.95 -0.28
C ARG A 168 23.37 -9.22 0.98
N ASN A 169 23.63 -7.91 0.99
CA ASN A 169 23.16 -6.99 2.02
C ASN A 169 22.29 -5.94 1.34
N LEU A 170 21.03 -5.87 1.72
CA LEU A 170 20.04 -4.99 1.13
C LEU A 170 19.31 -4.21 2.21
N THR A 171 18.79 -3.05 1.85
CA THR A 171 17.90 -2.25 2.70
C THR A 171 16.64 -1.92 1.93
N THR A 172 15.49 -2.23 2.53
CA THR A 172 14.18 -1.78 2.05
C THR A 172 13.61 -0.76 3.01
N VAL A 173 12.92 0.24 2.48
CA VAL A 173 12.41 1.36 3.26
C VAL A 173 10.89 1.46 3.08
N PHE A 174 10.18 1.56 4.19
CA PHE A 174 8.73 1.75 4.21
C PHE A 174 8.36 3.00 5.00
N SER A 175 7.54 3.86 4.44
CA SER A 175 6.93 4.96 5.17
C SER A 175 5.48 4.63 5.52
N SER A 176 5.05 4.96 6.72
CA SER A 176 3.71 4.64 7.21
C SER A 176 3.26 5.61 8.31
N ASN A 177 1.95 5.86 8.35
CA ASN A 177 1.26 6.49 9.48
C ASN A 177 0.04 5.65 9.92
N GLN A 178 -0.06 4.41 9.45
CA GLN A 178 -1.18 3.52 9.76
C GLN A 178 -1.05 3.00 11.19
N LEU A 179 -2.19 2.83 11.87
CA LEU A 179 -2.25 2.25 13.23
C LEU A 179 -1.59 0.87 13.29
N ILE A 180 -1.93 0.01 12.33
CA ILE A 180 -1.33 -1.30 12.13
C ILE A 180 -0.89 -1.38 10.68
N ASP A 181 0.32 -1.83 10.43
CA ASP A 181 0.83 -2.03 9.08
C ASP A 181 1.47 -3.40 8.93
N LYS A 182 1.41 -3.95 7.72
CA LYS A 182 2.02 -5.22 7.34
C LYS A 182 2.71 -5.05 5.99
N ARG A 183 4.02 -5.29 5.94
CA ARG A 183 4.83 -5.14 4.74
C ARG A 183 5.58 -6.41 4.41
N PHE A 184 5.60 -6.76 3.13
CA PHE A 184 6.28 -7.92 2.61
C PHE A 184 7.57 -7.53 1.90
N ILE A 185 8.58 -8.38 2.04
CA ILE A 185 9.79 -8.39 1.20
C ILE A 185 9.75 -9.71 0.45
N ASN A 186 9.42 -9.61 -0.84
CA ASN A 186 9.14 -10.74 -1.73
C ASN A 186 10.35 -11.08 -2.61
N ASP A 187 10.18 -12.13 -3.42
CA ASP A 187 11.12 -12.56 -4.47
C ASP A 187 12.49 -13.02 -3.94
N LEU A 188 12.50 -13.56 -2.73
CA LEU A 188 13.68 -14.16 -2.12
C LEU A 188 13.70 -15.67 -2.40
N TYR A 189 14.11 -16.04 -3.60
CA TYR A 189 14.17 -17.44 -4.03
C TYR A 189 15.42 -18.14 -3.50
N LEU A 190 15.40 -18.44 -2.21
CA LEU A 190 16.50 -19.06 -1.48
C LEU A 190 16.39 -20.59 -1.47
N GLY A 191 17.49 -21.25 -1.22
CA GLY A 191 17.50 -22.70 -0.99
C GLY A 191 16.78 -23.07 0.31
N PRO A 192 16.39 -24.36 0.48
CA PRO A 192 15.56 -24.79 1.59
C PRO A 192 16.26 -24.69 2.97
N THR A 193 17.56 -24.50 2.99
CA THR A 193 18.37 -24.34 4.21
C THR A 193 18.92 -22.93 4.39
N ASP A 194 18.79 -22.09 3.36
CA ASP A 194 19.32 -20.73 3.40
C ASP A 194 18.47 -19.87 4.33
N LYS A 195 19.11 -18.93 4.99
CA LYS A 195 18.48 -18.05 5.96
C LYS A 195 18.58 -16.61 5.53
N VAL A 196 17.58 -15.85 5.91
CA VAL A 196 17.59 -14.38 5.87
C VAL A 196 17.77 -13.86 7.28
N LYS A 197 18.78 -13.03 7.50
CA LYS A 197 19.01 -12.31 8.75
C LYS A 197 18.43 -10.91 8.60
N VAL A 198 17.59 -10.51 9.54
CA VAL A 198 16.83 -9.26 9.46
C VAL A 198 17.12 -8.35 10.64
N LYS A 199 17.39 -7.08 10.35
CA LYS A 199 17.50 -6.00 11.33
C LYS A 199 16.60 -4.84 10.92
N VAL A 200 16.09 -4.10 11.90
CA VAL A 200 15.22 -2.97 11.64
C VAL A 200 15.68 -1.72 12.40
N ARG A 201 15.44 -0.57 11.79
CA ARG A 201 15.56 0.74 12.42
C ARG A 201 14.32 1.55 12.06
N VAL A 202 13.88 2.42 12.94
CA VAL A 202 12.73 3.28 12.67
C VAL A 202 13.15 4.73 12.85
N GLY A 203 12.75 5.58 11.93
CA GLY A 203 13.01 7.01 11.97
C GLY A 203 11.73 7.82 11.94
N ASP A 204 11.84 9.10 12.31
CA ASP A 204 10.81 10.11 12.19
C ASP A 204 11.14 11.14 11.09
N ILE A 205 10.26 12.12 10.92
CA ILE A 205 10.45 13.19 9.93
C ILE A 205 11.49 14.25 10.37
N TYR A 206 11.96 14.19 11.61
CA TYR A 206 12.94 15.13 12.17
C TYR A 206 14.37 14.60 12.08
N GLY A 207 14.57 13.41 11.49
CA GLY A 207 15.86 12.78 11.31
C GLY A 207 16.31 11.91 12.48
N ASN A 208 15.48 11.73 13.50
CA ASN A 208 15.77 10.79 14.57
C ASN A 208 15.61 9.35 14.05
N ILE A 209 16.54 8.46 14.42
CA ILE A 209 16.54 7.05 14.03
C ILE A 209 16.83 6.21 15.26
N SER A 210 16.08 5.12 15.46
CA SER A 210 16.30 4.17 16.53
C SER A 210 17.60 3.38 16.34
N GLU A 211 18.09 2.78 17.41
CA GLU A 211 19.12 1.75 17.33
C GLU A 211 18.65 0.61 16.41
N SER A 212 19.63 -0.10 15.85
CA SER A 212 19.36 -1.28 15.01
C SER A 212 18.94 -2.46 15.89
N ILE A 213 17.72 -2.97 15.66
CA ILE A 213 17.14 -4.08 16.40
C ILE A 213 17.22 -5.34 15.54
N ASP A 214 17.88 -6.36 16.07
CA ASP A 214 17.95 -7.68 15.44
C ASP A 214 16.59 -8.39 15.57
N LYS A 215 16.02 -8.83 14.45
CA LYS A 215 14.75 -9.57 14.38
C LYS A 215 14.96 -11.07 14.14
N GLY A 216 16.20 -11.52 14.10
CA GLY A 216 16.57 -12.91 13.98
C GLY A 216 16.88 -13.37 12.57
N GLU A 217 17.01 -14.68 12.45
CA GLU A 217 17.25 -15.38 11.19
C GLU A 217 16.09 -16.30 10.87
N PHE A 218 15.63 -16.27 9.62
CA PHE A 218 14.49 -17.06 9.16
C PHE A 218 14.89 -17.96 7.99
N THR A 219 14.44 -19.21 8.02
CA THR A 219 14.33 -20.03 6.82
C THR A 219 12.97 -19.73 6.18
N LEU A 220 12.99 -19.33 4.91
CA LEU A 220 11.76 -19.01 4.20
C LEU A 220 11.01 -20.28 3.80
N PHE A 221 9.69 -20.15 3.63
CA PHE A 221 8.91 -21.28 3.16
C PHE A 221 9.15 -21.48 1.66
N GLU A 222 9.30 -22.73 1.26
CA GLU A 222 9.45 -23.11 -0.14
C GLU A 222 8.20 -22.68 -0.92
N ASP A 223 8.41 -22.12 -2.10
CA ASP A 223 7.31 -21.62 -2.93
C ASP A 223 7.68 -21.80 -4.41
N LYS A 224 7.46 -23.01 -4.90
CA LYS A 224 7.70 -23.36 -6.29
C LYS A 224 6.41 -23.39 -7.08
N GLN A 225 6.47 -23.01 -8.33
CA GLN A 225 5.36 -23.21 -9.24
C GLN A 225 5.04 -24.70 -9.35
N ILE A 226 3.79 -25.08 -9.11
CA ILE A 226 3.31 -26.45 -9.28
C ILE A 226 3.25 -26.73 -10.78
N PRO A 227 3.94 -27.79 -11.25
CA PRO A 227 4.02 -28.11 -12.68
C PRO A 227 2.65 -28.43 -13.28
N LYS A 228 2.31 -27.78 -14.39
CA LYS A 228 0.99 -27.91 -15.04
C LYS A 228 0.86 -29.08 -16.02
N GLN A 229 1.96 -29.73 -16.38
CA GLN A 229 1.95 -30.78 -17.43
C GLN A 229 1.01 -31.98 -17.11
N ASN A 230 0.68 -32.18 -15.85
CA ASN A 230 -0.20 -33.25 -15.40
C ASN A 230 -1.59 -32.76 -14.97
N TRP A 231 -1.86 -31.46 -15.13
CA TRP A 231 -3.15 -30.94 -14.76
C TRP A 231 -4.22 -31.32 -15.76
N ILE A 232 -5.34 -31.76 -15.26
CA ILE A 232 -6.49 -32.17 -16.08
C ILE A 232 -7.72 -31.46 -15.56
N LEU A 233 -8.53 -30.95 -16.47
CA LEU A 233 -9.91 -30.57 -16.17
C LEU A 233 -10.78 -31.82 -16.35
N PRO A 234 -11.45 -32.32 -15.31
CA PRO A 234 -12.35 -33.45 -15.40
C PRO A 234 -13.48 -33.19 -16.40
N ASN A 235 -14.13 -34.27 -16.83
CA ASN A 235 -15.33 -34.14 -17.65
C ASN A 235 -16.39 -33.31 -16.87
N PRO A 236 -17.02 -32.31 -17.49
CA PRO A 236 -18.07 -31.52 -16.84
C PRO A 236 -19.23 -32.32 -16.22
N ASN A 237 -19.45 -33.54 -16.68
CA ASN A 237 -20.46 -34.41 -16.12
C ASN A 237 -19.99 -35.21 -14.90
N ASP A 238 -18.70 -35.19 -14.60
CA ASP A 238 -18.15 -35.84 -13.44
C ASP A 238 -18.36 -34.95 -12.19
N THR A 239 -18.52 -35.58 -11.05
CA THR A 239 -18.63 -34.90 -9.77
C THR A 239 -17.50 -35.35 -8.86
N ILE A 240 -16.86 -34.39 -8.19
CA ILE A 240 -15.89 -34.66 -7.15
C ILE A 240 -16.50 -34.20 -5.82
N GLY A 241 -16.60 -35.13 -4.87
CA GLY A 241 -17.24 -34.84 -3.59
C GLY A 241 -18.68 -34.34 -3.72
N GLY A 242 -19.43 -34.85 -4.69
CA GLY A 242 -20.81 -34.46 -4.95
C GLY A 242 -20.97 -33.06 -5.59
N VAL A 243 -19.87 -32.36 -5.90
CA VAL A 243 -19.92 -31.09 -6.57
C VAL A 243 -19.66 -31.27 -8.06
N PRO A 244 -20.62 -30.93 -8.92
CA PRO A 244 -20.40 -30.93 -10.36
C PRO A 244 -19.54 -29.77 -10.77
N MET A 245 -18.82 -29.91 -11.86
CA MET A 245 -18.26 -28.77 -12.55
C MET A 245 -19.38 -27.92 -13.13
N ALA A 246 -19.69 -26.81 -12.48
CA ALA A 246 -20.68 -25.85 -12.99
C ALA A 246 -20.05 -24.95 -14.06
N PHE A 247 -19.51 -25.60 -15.06
CA PHE A 247 -18.79 -24.97 -16.14
C PHE A 247 -19.37 -25.53 -17.43
N GLY A 248 -20.17 -24.73 -18.08
CA GLY A 248 -20.85 -25.15 -19.30
C GLY A 248 -19.87 -25.43 -20.42
N ASN A 249 -20.10 -26.52 -21.09
CA ASN A 249 -19.37 -26.93 -22.27
C ASN A 249 -19.59 -25.98 -23.45
N GLY A 250 -19.66 -24.79 -23.21
CA GLY A 250 -20.27 -24.31 -24.34
C GLY A 250 -19.71 -23.25 -25.06
N LEU A 251 -19.10 -22.44 -24.63
CA LEU A 251 -18.98 -21.44 -25.48
C LEU A 251 -17.65 -21.12 -25.86
N GLU A 252 -17.08 -20.78 -25.90
CA GLU A 252 -15.80 -20.40 -26.26
C GLU A 252 -14.79 -21.16 -25.47
N GLY A 253 -15.37 -22.20 -25.09
CA GLY A 253 -15.00 -23.49 -24.58
C GLY A 253 -13.59 -23.87 -24.45
N ARG A 254 -12.89 -23.04 -23.94
CA ARG A 254 -11.48 -23.21 -23.85
C ARG A 254 -11.08 -23.21 -22.37
N SER A 255 -11.83 -23.98 -21.61
CA SER A 255 -11.50 -24.22 -20.21
C SER A 255 -10.04 -24.62 -19.99
N THR A 256 -9.47 -25.37 -20.93
CA THR A 256 -8.06 -25.74 -20.92
C THR A 256 -7.09 -24.54 -21.03
N LYS A 257 -7.56 -23.42 -21.51
CA LYS A 257 -6.75 -22.20 -21.59
C LYS A 257 -6.42 -21.59 -20.22
N VAL A 258 -7.17 -21.91 -19.19
CA VAL A 258 -6.86 -21.39 -17.84
C VAL A 258 -5.72 -22.12 -17.15
N ILE A 259 -5.24 -23.23 -17.74
CA ILE A 259 -4.16 -24.05 -17.20
C ILE A 259 -3.03 -24.35 -18.21
N ASP A 260 -3.05 -23.76 -19.39
CA ASP A 260 -2.08 -24.06 -20.45
C ASP A 260 -0.75 -23.28 -20.32
N GLY A 261 -0.66 -22.36 -19.38
CA GLY A 261 0.52 -21.55 -19.13
C GLY A 261 0.67 -20.34 -20.06
N ILE A 262 -0.36 -20.02 -20.85
CA ILE A 262 -0.35 -18.91 -21.81
C ILE A 262 -1.31 -17.83 -21.32
N ILE A 263 -0.82 -16.61 -21.10
CA ILE A 263 -1.67 -15.50 -20.72
C ILE A 263 -2.23 -14.75 -21.93
N ASP A 264 -3.43 -14.18 -21.79
CA ASP A 264 -4.01 -13.28 -22.78
C ASP A 264 -3.37 -11.89 -22.67
N ARG A 265 -2.68 -11.50 -23.74
CA ARG A 265 -2.06 -10.16 -23.92
C ARG A 265 -2.81 -9.29 -24.90
N GLY A 266 -3.99 -9.72 -25.33
CA GLY A 266 -4.80 -9.02 -26.30
C GLY A 266 -4.55 -9.39 -27.75
N ASP A 267 -3.52 -10.15 -28.04
CA ASP A 267 -3.12 -10.58 -29.37
C ASP A 267 -3.45 -12.07 -29.68
N ASN A 268 -3.61 -12.87 -28.65
CA ASN A 268 -3.74 -14.33 -28.78
C ASN A 268 -5.09 -14.91 -28.35
N LEU A 269 -5.97 -14.10 -27.77
CA LEU A 269 -7.29 -14.51 -27.27
C LEU A 269 -7.23 -15.75 -26.33
N ASN A 270 -6.18 -15.83 -25.53
CA ASN A 270 -5.97 -16.96 -24.65
C ASN A 270 -6.68 -16.78 -23.31
N PHE A 271 -7.97 -16.88 -23.33
CA PHE A 271 -8.82 -16.81 -22.15
C PHE A 271 -10.03 -17.71 -22.31
N MET A 272 -10.62 -18.02 -21.20
CA MET A 272 -11.90 -18.68 -21.09
C MET A 272 -13.00 -17.63 -20.88
N HIS A 273 -14.16 -17.88 -21.47
CA HIS A 273 -15.34 -17.05 -21.32
C HIS A 273 -16.56 -17.90 -21.07
N THR A 274 -17.28 -17.63 -19.98
CA THR A 274 -18.60 -18.19 -19.74
C THR A 274 -19.68 -17.28 -20.28
N GLN A 275 -20.91 -17.76 -20.39
CA GLN A 275 -22.05 -16.90 -20.72
C GLN A 275 -22.94 -16.67 -19.51
N ALA A 276 -23.61 -15.52 -19.51
CA ALA A 276 -24.63 -15.21 -18.53
C ALA A 276 -25.80 -16.21 -18.62
N ARG A 277 -26.37 -16.51 -17.46
CA ARG A 277 -27.58 -17.34 -17.34
C ARG A 277 -28.68 -16.84 -18.29
N GLY A 278 -29.26 -17.73 -19.08
CA GLY A 278 -30.35 -17.40 -19.99
C GLY A 278 -29.98 -16.95 -21.39
N ARG A 279 -28.71 -16.71 -21.68
CA ARG A 279 -28.30 -16.35 -23.06
C ARG A 279 -28.21 -17.53 -24.00
N THR A 280 -27.85 -18.72 -23.52
CA THR A 280 -27.77 -19.94 -24.34
C THR A 280 -28.21 -21.22 -23.63
N GLY A 281 -28.71 -21.11 -22.42
CA GLY A 281 -29.17 -22.28 -21.65
C GLY A 281 -28.09 -23.23 -21.16
N LYS A 282 -26.84 -22.82 -21.13
CA LYS A 282 -25.72 -23.69 -20.76
C LYS A 282 -24.64 -23.06 -19.86
N ALA A 283 -24.77 -21.83 -19.45
CA ALA A 283 -23.94 -21.33 -18.38
C ALA A 283 -24.44 -21.93 -17.09
N SER A 284 -23.58 -22.46 -16.26
CA SER A 284 -23.92 -23.11 -15.00
C SER A 284 -25.42 -23.38 -14.84
N ASP A 285 -25.86 -24.57 -15.01
CA ASP A 285 -27.30 -24.91 -15.03
C ASP A 285 -28.04 -24.56 -13.75
N GLY A 286 -28.00 -23.30 -13.48
CA GLY A 286 -28.96 -22.58 -12.72
C GLY A 286 -28.82 -22.45 -11.23
N ASN A 287 -28.04 -23.21 -10.52
CA ASN A 287 -28.11 -23.18 -9.06
C ASN A 287 -26.77 -23.05 -8.33
N MET A 288 -25.65 -23.02 -9.03
CA MET A 288 -24.33 -22.92 -8.41
C MET A 288 -23.52 -21.79 -9.04
N PRO A 289 -22.68 -21.12 -8.25
CA PRO A 289 -21.67 -20.23 -8.80
C PRO A 289 -20.82 -20.94 -9.84
N TRP A 290 -20.39 -20.21 -10.85
CA TRP A 290 -19.50 -20.73 -11.85
C TRP A 290 -18.21 -21.24 -11.20
N ASN A 291 -17.90 -22.52 -11.40
CA ASN A 291 -16.73 -23.15 -10.80
C ASN A 291 -16.14 -24.22 -11.71
N PHE A 292 -14.87 -24.50 -11.53
CA PHE A 292 -14.20 -25.63 -12.11
C PHE A 292 -13.24 -26.30 -11.14
N ILE A 293 -13.03 -27.58 -11.36
CA ILE A 293 -12.17 -28.43 -10.57
C ILE A 293 -10.96 -28.78 -11.41
N ILE A 294 -9.79 -28.72 -10.83
CA ILE A 294 -8.53 -29.12 -11.46
C ILE A 294 -8.00 -30.35 -10.73
N ASP A 295 -7.74 -31.43 -11.48
CA ASP A 295 -6.89 -32.52 -11.02
C ASP A 295 -5.45 -32.13 -11.23
N LEU A 296 -4.68 -31.99 -10.17
CA LEU A 296 -3.27 -31.60 -10.20
C LEU A 296 -2.33 -32.76 -10.61
N GLY A 297 -2.87 -33.97 -10.76
CA GLY A 297 -2.12 -35.18 -11.12
C GLY A 297 -1.35 -35.80 -9.96
N ALA A 298 -1.05 -35.04 -8.92
CA ALA A 298 -0.38 -35.49 -7.69
C ALA A 298 -0.87 -34.62 -6.51
N LYS A 299 -0.51 -35.02 -5.30
CA LYS A 299 -0.80 -34.22 -4.09
C LYS A 299 0.25 -33.13 -3.92
N TYR A 300 -0.23 -31.94 -3.67
CA TYR A 300 0.59 -30.75 -3.36
C TYR A 300 0.03 -30.05 -2.13
N GLU A 301 0.91 -29.39 -1.39
CA GLU A 301 0.58 -28.39 -0.37
C GLU A 301 0.68 -27.01 -1.02
N ILE A 302 -0.45 -26.36 -1.23
CA ILE A 302 -0.54 -25.12 -2.00
C ILE A 302 -0.30 -23.92 -1.09
N SER A 303 0.57 -23.01 -1.49
CA SER A 303 0.89 -21.77 -0.76
C SER A 303 0.07 -20.57 -1.25
N ARG A 304 -0.05 -20.42 -2.57
CA ARG A 304 -0.71 -19.28 -3.22
C ARG A 304 -1.18 -19.60 -4.62
N ILE A 305 -2.05 -18.75 -5.11
CA ILE A 305 -2.55 -18.73 -6.49
C ILE A 305 -2.17 -17.40 -7.14
N VAL A 306 -1.90 -17.45 -8.44
CA VAL A 306 -1.86 -16.29 -9.33
C VAL A 306 -2.92 -16.47 -10.39
N THR A 307 -3.79 -15.48 -10.57
CA THR A 307 -4.83 -15.46 -11.60
C THR A 307 -4.58 -14.33 -12.58
N VAL A 308 -4.59 -14.63 -13.87
CA VAL A 308 -4.47 -13.62 -14.92
C VAL A 308 -5.81 -13.43 -15.60
N GLN A 309 -6.23 -12.19 -15.72
CA GLN A 309 -7.50 -11.80 -16.32
C GLN A 309 -7.41 -11.75 -17.86
N ARG A 310 -8.55 -11.70 -18.51
CA ARG A 310 -8.62 -11.39 -19.95
C ARG A 310 -8.17 -9.95 -20.18
N HIS A 311 -7.27 -9.74 -21.13
CA HIS A 311 -6.82 -8.42 -21.56
C HIS A 311 -7.82 -7.75 -22.49
N SER A 312 -8.28 -8.45 -23.53
CA SER A 312 -9.17 -7.83 -24.53
C SER A 312 -10.19 -8.79 -25.10
N GLY A 313 -11.20 -8.23 -25.70
CA GLY A 313 -12.21 -8.93 -26.49
C GLY A 313 -11.79 -9.22 -27.93
N GLY A 314 -10.51 -9.30 -28.26
CA GLY A 314 -10.06 -9.70 -29.60
C GLY A 314 -9.37 -8.64 -30.45
N LEU A 315 -8.95 -7.53 -29.88
CA LEU A 315 -8.16 -6.55 -30.59
C LEU A 315 -6.82 -6.36 -29.90
N ALA A 316 -5.74 -6.63 -30.63
CA ALA A 316 -4.39 -6.30 -30.23
C ALA A 316 -4.27 -4.79 -30.03
N ASN A 317 -4.57 -4.30 -28.87
CA ASN A 317 -4.36 -2.91 -28.53
C ASN A 317 -3.82 -2.75 -27.13
N VAL A 318 -2.79 -2.25 -27.14
CA VAL A 318 -1.77 -1.67 -26.32
C VAL A 318 -2.21 -0.86 -25.10
N SER A 319 -3.48 -0.58 -24.93
CA SER A 319 -4.04 0.09 -23.78
C SER A 319 -4.42 -0.92 -22.70
N ARG A 320 -4.83 -0.44 -21.55
CA ARG A 320 -5.26 -1.23 -20.37
C ARG A 320 -6.10 -2.47 -20.68
N GLY A 321 -6.64 -2.55 -21.91
CA GLY A 321 -7.53 -3.63 -22.29
C GLY A 321 -8.71 -3.72 -21.32
N GLN A 322 -9.03 -4.95 -20.92
CA GLN A 322 -10.11 -5.23 -19.96
C GLN A 322 -9.59 -5.70 -18.59
N TYR A 323 -8.30 -5.57 -18.31
CA TYR A 323 -7.80 -5.87 -16.98
C TYR A 323 -8.54 -5.08 -15.91
N TYR A 324 -8.90 -5.73 -14.82
CA TYR A 324 -9.58 -5.19 -13.64
C TYR A 324 -10.94 -4.55 -13.92
N GLN A 325 -11.64 -5.02 -14.95
CA GLN A 325 -12.96 -4.49 -15.31
C GLN A 325 -13.83 -5.52 -16.04
N SER A 326 -15.06 -5.10 -16.32
CA SER A 326 -16.03 -5.85 -17.13
C SER A 326 -16.37 -7.23 -16.55
N GLU A 327 -16.38 -8.23 -17.41
CA GLU A 327 -16.74 -9.61 -17.10
C GLU A 327 -15.60 -10.42 -16.49
N ASN A 328 -14.42 -9.82 -16.28
CA ASN A 328 -13.35 -10.50 -15.57
C ASN A 328 -13.75 -10.82 -14.13
N VAL A 329 -13.30 -11.97 -13.63
CA VAL A 329 -13.56 -12.37 -12.25
C VAL A 329 -12.88 -11.38 -11.30
N GLY A 330 -13.68 -10.72 -10.45
CA GLY A 330 -13.23 -9.76 -9.44
C GLY A 330 -13.25 -10.32 -8.02
N MET A 331 -13.96 -11.41 -7.78
CA MET A 331 -14.01 -12.11 -6.49
C MET A 331 -14.17 -13.60 -6.72
N TYR A 332 -13.40 -14.40 -5.98
CA TYR A 332 -13.44 -15.86 -6.09
C TYR A 332 -13.22 -16.55 -4.74
N ASN A 333 -13.65 -17.80 -4.65
CA ASN A 333 -13.36 -18.72 -3.55
C ASN A 333 -12.43 -19.83 -4.05
N ILE A 334 -11.59 -20.32 -3.15
CA ILE A 334 -10.75 -21.49 -3.39
C ILE A 334 -11.10 -22.57 -2.38
N TYR A 335 -11.19 -23.79 -2.89
CA TYR A 335 -11.39 -24.99 -2.09
C TYR A 335 -10.35 -26.04 -2.45
N ILE A 336 -10.01 -26.84 -1.49
CA ILE A 336 -9.23 -28.07 -1.66
C ILE A 336 -10.06 -29.28 -1.24
N TRP A 337 -9.79 -30.43 -1.82
CA TRP A 337 -10.40 -31.67 -1.42
C TRP A 337 -9.63 -32.29 -0.25
N ASP A 338 -10.27 -32.40 0.90
CA ASP A 338 -9.74 -33.13 2.05
C ASP A 338 -10.16 -34.59 1.95
N GLU A 339 -9.22 -35.46 1.58
CA GLU A 339 -9.51 -36.92 1.45
C GLU A 339 -9.79 -37.58 2.80
N THR A 340 -9.32 -37.01 3.91
CA THR A 340 -9.54 -37.57 5.25
C THR A 340 -10.96 -37.34 5.70
N LEU A 341 -11.48 -36.13 5.45
CA LEU A 341 -12.85 -35.77 5.81
C LEU A 341 -13.84 -36.09 4.69
N ASN A 342 -13.34 -36.36 3.48
CA ASN A 342 -14.13 -36.61 2.27
C ASN A 342 -15.07 -35.41 1.97
N GLU A 343 -14.49 -34.18 2.06
CA GLU A 343 -15.22 -32.93 1.85
C GLU A 343 -14.36 -31.84 1.21
N TRP A 344 -15.03 -30.83 0.64
CA TRP A 344 -14.36 -29.61 0.16
C TRP A 344 -14.12 -28.64 1.31
N GLU A 345 -12.88 -28.37 1.61
CA GLU A 345 -12.46 -27.33 2.56
C GLU A 345 -12.28 -26.00 1.82
N LYS A 346 -12.99 -24.95 2.26
CA LYS A 346 -12.79 -23.60 1.75
C LYS A 346 -11.55 -23.00 2.43
N VAL A 347 -10.50 -22.75 1.65
CA VAL A 347 -9.23 -22.22 2.15
C VAL A 347 -9.08 -20.72 1.94
N MET A 348 -9.86 -20.12 1.04
CA MET A 348 -9.76 -18.70 0.75
C MET A 348 -11.02 -18.14 0.12
N GLN A 349 -11.30 -16.87 0.43
CA GLN A 349 -12.09 -15.97 -0.41
C GLN A 349 -11.22 -14.75 -0.71
N HIS A 350 -11.13 -14.40 -1.98
CA HIS A 350 -10.30 -13.27 -2.39
C HIS A 350 -11.10 -12.31 -3.28
N LYS A 351 -10.96 -11.01 -2.99
CA LYS A 351 -11.44 -9.92 -3.83
C LYS A 351 -10.23 -9.24 -4.44
N ILE A 352 -10.13 -9.29 -5.75
CA ILE A 352 -9.03 -8.69 -6.49
C ILE A 352 -9.08 -7.17 -6.36
N PRO A 353 -8.05 -6.52 -5.83
CA PRO A 353 -8.01 -5.07 -5.73
C PRO A 353 -7.79 -4.44 -7.11
N VAL A 354 -8.55 -3.39 -7.41
CA VAL A 354 -8.29 -2.58 -8.61
C VAL A 354 -7.12 -1.64 -8.33
N PRO A 355 -6.02 -1.72 -9.10
CA PRO A 355 -4.88 -0.84 -8.89
C PRO A 355 -5.23 0.60 -9.22
N VAL A 356 -4.71 1.53 -8.43
CA VAL A 356 -4.90 2.98 -8.60
C VAL A 356 -3.55 3.70 -8.65
N GLY A 357 -3.50 4.86 -9.29
CA GLY A 357 -2.31 5.70 -9.31
C GLY A 357 -1.18 5.20 -10.22
N LEU A 358 -1.43 4.19 -11.05
CA LEU A 358 -0.45 3.63 -11.98
C LEU A 358 -0.47 4.35 -13.34
N THR A 359 0.69 4.40 -13.98
CA THR A 359 0.80 4.72 -15.41
C THR A 359 0.18 3.59 -16.25
N GLU A 360 -0.11 3.87 -17.51
CA GLU A 360 -0.66 2.88 -18.45
C GLU A 360 0.22 1.62 -18.55
N LEU A 361 1.53 1.83 -18.67
CA LEU A 361 2.49 0.72 -18.78
C LEU A 361 2.57 -0.12 -17.49
N GLU A 362 2.56 0.51 -16.34
CA GLU A 362 2.56 -0.19 -15.06
C GLU A 362 1.29 -1.00 -14.87
N PHE A 363 0.15 -0.44 -15.26
CA PHE A 363 -1.14 -1.11 -15.19
C PHE A 363 -1.17 -2.38 -16.07
N VAL A 364 -0.67 -2.27 -17.32
CA VAL A 364 -0.58 -3.42 -18.23
C VAL A 364 0.36 -4.49 -17.67
N LYS A 365 1.54 -4.10 -17.20
CA LYS A 365 2.49 -5.03 -16.58
C LYS A 365 1.91 -5.74 -15.35
N MET A 366 1.16 -5.02 -14.52
CA MET A 366 0.48 -5.61 -13.37
C MET A 366 -0.61 -6.60 -13.80
N GLY A 367 -1.39 -6.27 -14.83
CA GLY A 367 -2.38 -7.17 -15.40
C GLY A 367 -1.77 -8.45 -15.97
N GLU A 368 -0.64 -8.34 -16.67
CA GLU A 368 0.12 -9.50 -17.19
C GLU A 368 0.75 -10.35 -16.08
N ALA A 369 1.24 -9.71 -15.03
CA ALA A 369 1.77 -10.44 -13.86
C ALA A 369 0.67 -11.21 -13.12
N GLY A 370 -0.57 -10.76 -13.23
CA GLY A 370 -1.71 -11.33 -12.56
C GLY A 370 -1.88 -10.90 -11.10
N ASP A 371 -3.00 -11.26 -10.52
CA ASP A 371 -3.30 -11.03 -9.12
C ASP A 371 -2.89 -12.26 -8.29
N MET A 372 -2.13 -12.01 -7.25
CA MET A 372 -1.58 -13.03 -6.37
C MET A 372 -2.29 -13.02 -5.02
N ALA A 373 -2.72 -14.20 -4.57
CA ALA A 373 -3.32 -14.37 -3.25
C ALA A 373 -2.76 -15.60 -2.53
N TYR A 374 -2.39 -15.43 -1.27
CA TYR A 374 -1.95 -16.53 -0.42
C TYR A 374 -3.15 -17.35 0.08
N MET A 375 -2.95 -18.67 0.18
CA MET A 375 -3.86 -19.50 0.97
C MET A 375 -3.80 -19.03 2.42
N TYR A 376 -4.96 -18.97 3.07
CA TYR A 376 -5.11 -18.42 4.44
C TYR A 376 -4.51 -17.00 4.58
N PRO A 377 -5.09 -15.97 3.95
CA PRO A 377 -4.49 -14.63 3.81
C PRO A 377 -4.08 -13.97 5.13
N ASP A 378 -4.85 -14.22 6.19
CA ASP A 378 -4.58 -13.63 7.52
C ASP A 378 -3.35 -14.24 8.19
N ASN A 379 -3.08 -15.51 7.90
CA ASN A 379 -1.93 -16.25 8.42
C ASN A 379 -1.40 -17.20 7.34
N PRO A 380 -0.59 -16.71 6.40
CA PRO A 380 -0.12 -17.49 5.26
C PRO A 380 0.48 -18.83 5.67
N ALA A 381 -0.10 -19.90 5.15
CA ALA A 381 0.29 -21.26 5.43
C ALA A 381 0.06 -22.13 4.18
N TYR A 382 0.71 -23.30 4.13
CA TYR A 382 0.34 -24.28 3.13
C TYR A 382 -1.04 -24.85 3.42
N THR A 383 -1.75 -25.25 2.36
CA THR A 383 -2.91 -26.10 2.51
C THR A 383 -2.52 -27.49 3.02
N LYS A 384 -3.49 -28.28 3.44
CA LYS A 384 -3.30 -29.72 3.54
C LYS A 384 -2.90 -30.27 2.17
N PRO A 385 -2.17 -31.42 2.10
CA PRO A 385 -1.85 -32.06 0.84
C PRO A 385 -3.15 -32.41 0.08
N THR A 386 -3.27 -31.91 -1.14
CA THR A 386 -4.46 -32.14 -1.96
C THR A 386 -4.09 -32.44 -3.42
N ARG A 387 -4.85 -33.30 -4.07
CA ARG A 387 -4.79 -33.52 -5.50
C ARG A 387 -5.83 -32.71 -6.26
N TRP A 388 -6.94 -32.34 -5.60
CA TRP A 388 -8.06 -31.68 -6.24
C TRP A 388 -8.19 -30.25 -5.74
N PHE A 389 -8.20 -29.35 -6.69
CA PHE A 389 -8.30 -27.91 -6.47
C PHE A 389 -9.57 -27.38 -7.14
N ARG A 390 -10.38 -26.61 -6.42
CA ARG A 390 -11.61 -26.02 -6.96
C ARG A 390 -11.55 -24.50 -6.90
N TYR A 391 -11.72 -23.90 -8.06
CA TYR A 391 -11.87 -22.45 -8.22
C TYR A 391 -13.36 -22.14 -8.41
N GLU A 392 -13.90 -21.23 -7.62
CA GLU A 392 -15.28 -20.78 -7.69
C GLU A 392 -15.33 -19.28 -7.86
N ALA A 393 -15.79 -18.81 -9.01
CA ALA A 393 -15.97 -17.40 -9.28
C ALA A 393 -17.24 -16.89 -8.59
N VAL A 394 -17.11 -15.83 -7.79
CA VAL A 394 -18.22 -15.28 -7.00
C VAL A 394 -18.84 -14.06 -7.68
N LYS A 395 -17.99 -13.11 -8.11
CA LYS A 395 -18.42 -11.86 -8.75
C LYS A 395 -17.47 -11.44 -9.86
N SER A 396 -18.01 -10.83 -10.90
CA SER A 396 -17.24 -10.09 -11.90
C SER A 396 -16.84 -8.71 -11.37
N PHE A 397 -15.99 -7.99 -12.09
CA PHE A 397 -15.70 -6.57 -11.80
C PHE A 397 -16.90 -5.65 -12.06
N ASN A 398 -17.88 -6.07 -12.84
CA ASN A 398 -19.15 -5.37 -12.95
C ASN A 398 -19.97 -5.38 -11.64
N GLY A 399 -19.54 -6.17 -10.65
CA GLY A 399 -20.21 -6.33 -9.37
C GLY A 399 -21.35 -7.34 -9.37
N ASN A 400 -21.65 -7.94 -10.51
CA ASN A 400 -22.68 -8.96 -10.66
C ASN A 400 -22.19 -10.32 -10.12
N TYR A 401 -23.10 -11.08 -9.56
CA TYR A 401 -22.83 -12.47 -9.24
C TYR A 401 -22.64 -13.29 -10.52
N THR A 402 -21.77 -14.28 -10.47
CA THR A 402 -21.42 -15.08 -11.64
C THR A 402 -22.57 -15.94 -12.21
N LEU A 403 -23.63 -16.10 -11.45
CA LEU A 403 -24.88 -16.69 -11.94
C LEU A 403 -25.59 -15.80 -12.97
N ASP A 404 -25.43 -14.49 -12.87
CA ASP A 404 -26.19 -13.51 -13.64
C ASP A 404 -25.35 -12.81 -14.72
N ASP A 405 -24.05 -13.07 -14.75
CA ASP A 405 -23.12 -12.41 -15.67
C ASP A 405 -22.15 -13.42 -16.32
N ALA A 406 -21.62 -13.04 -17.46
CA ALA A 406 -20.51 -13.74 -18.08
C ALA A 406 -19.24 -13.55 -17.24
N ASN A 407 -18.32 -14.49 -17.33
CA ASN A 407 -17.05 -14.43 -16.60
C ASN A 407 -15.89 -14.82 -17.49
N CYS A 408 -14.79 -14.11 -17.33
CA CYS A 408 -13.57 -14.32 -18.07
C CYS A 408 -12.40 -14.56 -17.13
N LEU A 409 -11.53 -15.48 -17.54
CA LEU A 409 -10.28 -15.78 -16.88
C LEU A 409 -9.27 -16.26 -17.93
N SER A 410 -8.05 -15.74 -17.87
CA SER A 410 -7.01 -16.15 -18.80
C SER A 410 -6.21 -17.33 -18.27
N GLU A 411 -5.67 -17.23 -17.06
CA GLU A 411 -4.71 -18.21 -16.58
C GLU A 411 -4.78 -18.37 -15.05
N ILE A 412 -4.52 -19.60 -14.58
CA ILE A 412 -4.30 -19.92 -13.16
C ILE A 412 -2.91 -20.53 -13.01
N THR A 413 -2.16 -20.06 -12.06
CA THR A 413 -0.91 -20.67 -11.63
C THR A 413 -0.93 -20.90 -10.14
N LEU A 414 -0.58 -22.10 -9.70
CA LEU A 414 -0.47 -22.45 -8.29
C LEU A 414 1.00 -22.60 -7.91
N TYR A 415 1.27 -22.25 -6.68
CA TYR A 415 2.57 -22.39 -6.06
C TYR A 415 2.45 -23.19 -4.78
N GLY A 416 3.56 -23.84 -4.38
CA GLY A 416 3.59 -24.68 -3.20
C GLY A 416 4.76 -25.66 -3.22
N ARG A 417 4.57 -26.82 -2.60
CA ARG A 417 5.53 -27.92 -2.53
C ARG A 417 4.86 -29.29 -2.64
#